data_ccf0e69651715ab61cdb731fe86593b2
#
_entry.id   ccf0e69651715ab61cdb731fe86593b2
#
_cell.length_a   1.000
_cell.length_b   1.000
_cell.length_c   1.000
_cell.angle_alpha   90.00
_cell.angle_beta   90.00
_cell.angle_gamma   90.00
#
_symmetry.space_group_name_H-M   'P 1'
#
loop_
_entity.id
_entity.type
_entity.pdbx_description
1 polymer ?
#
loop_
_entity_poly.entity_id
_entity_poly.type
_entity_poly.pdbx_seq_one_letter_code
_entity_poly.pdbx_strand_id
1 'polypeptide(L)'
;MRVAPEGWPFIAIAWIVLGVLVWQQWWIPAAVWLPVSLWVIAFFRDPVREGPRGDHLVLAPADGKVVSVIPIHENDYLGGPAVRISIFMNVFDVHVNRYPTRGRVGYRAYLKGKFGHAAPEKASTENEQSSVGLDSPRGRILVRQIAGSVARRIVTDHSEGTDVGQAERMGLIRFGSRVDVFVPAGLAILVKEGDRTRAAQTVVAQWS
;
A
#
# COMPACT_ATOMS: atom_id res chain seq x y z
N MET A 1 7.58 -9.84 -15.27
CA MET A 1 6.68 -9.03 -14.42
C MET A 1 5.69 -10.00 -13.79
N ARG A 2 5.55 -10.01 -12.46
CA ARG A 2 4.53 -10.81 -11.76
C ARG A 2 3.23 -10.02 -11.69
N VAL A 3 2.12 -10.74 -11.57
CA VAL A 3 0.78 -10.15 -11.36
C VAL A 3 0.26 -10.63 -10.01
N ALA A 4 -0.30 -9.72 -9.23
CA ALA A 4 -0.92 -10.04 -7.96
C ALA A 4 -2.12 -10.99 -8.17
N PRO A 5 -2.26 -12.07 -7.37
CA PRO A 5 -3.31 -13.08 -7.56
C PRO A 5 -4.73 -12.50 -7.60
N GLU A 6 -4.96 -11.42 -6.85
CA GLU A 6 -6.25 -10.72 -6.80
C GLU A 6 -6.64 -10.07 -8.13
N GLY A 7 -5.68 -9.91 -9.04
CA GLY A 7 -5.89 -9.31 -10.36
C GLY A 7 -6.47 -10.27 -11.39
N TRP A 8 -6.25 -11.58 -11.24
CA TRP A 8 -6.63 -12.56 -12.26
C TRP A 8 -8.10 -12.52 -12.68
N PRO A 9 -9.09 -12.42 -11.77
CA PRO A 9 -10.50 -12.32 -12.17
C PRO A 9 -10.79 -11.07 -13.00
N PHE A 10 -10.18 -9.93 -12.66
CA PHE A 10 -10.39 -8.68 -13.39
C PHE A 10 -9.72 -8.70 -14.77
N ILE A 11 -8.52 -9.27 -14.85
CA ILE A 11 -7.81 -9.47 -16.12
C ILE A 11 -8.64 -10.39 -17.03
N ALA A 12 -9.10 -11.54 -16.50
CA ALA A 12 -9.92 -12.47 -17.27
C ALA A 12 -11.19 -11.80 -17.82
N ILE A 13 -11.93 -11.08 -16.98
CA ILE A 13 -13.13 -10.35 -17.40
C ILE A 13 -12.80 -9.31 -18.49
N ALA A 14 -11.75 -8.50 -18.29
CA ALA A 14 -11.38 -7.47 -19.25
C ALA A 14 -11.04 -8.07 -20.64
N TRP A 15 -10.31 -9.18 -20.65
CA TRP A 15 -9.91 -9.85 -21.89
C TRP A 15 -11.04 -10.65 -22.54
N ILE A 16 -11.96 -11.24 -21.75
CA ILE A 16 -13.17 -11.87 -22.28
C ILE A 16 -14.05 -10.83 -22.98
N VAL A 17 -14.26 -9.66 -22.35
CA VAL A 17 -15.02 -8.57 -22.98
C VAL A 17 -14.36 -8.13 -24.28
N LEU A 18 -13.04 -7.93 -24.28
CA LEU A 18 -12.31 -7.60 -25.50
C LEU A 18 -12.50 -8.66 -26.58
N GLY A 19 -12.39 -9.95 -26.24
CA GLY A 19 -12.59 -11.06 -27.16
C GLY A 19 -13.99 -11.07 -27.76
N VAL A 20 -15.03 -10.81 -26.96
CA VAL A 20 -16.42 -10.71 -27.43
C VAL A 20 -16.59 -9.53 -28.39
N LEU A 21 -16.03 -8.37 -28.07
CA LEU A 21 -16.10 -7.18 -28.95
C LEU A 21 -15.44 -7.44 -30.30
N VAL A 22 -14.28 -8.09 -30.32
CA VAL A 22 -13.57 -8.49 -31.54
C VAL A 22 -14.37 -9.55 -32.33
N TRP A 23 -14.90 -10.56 -31.66
CA TRP A 23 -15.71 -11.59 -32.31
C TRP A 23 -16.97 -11.04 -32.97
N GLN A 24 -17.63 -10.05 -32.32
CA GLN A 24 -18.78 -9.34 -32.87
C GLN A 24 -18.39 -8.31 -33.95
N GLN A 25 -17.09 -8.19 -34.28
CA GLN A 25 -16.56 -7.21 -35.24
C GLN A 25 -16.84 -5.74 -34.84
N TRP A 26 -16.99 -5.48 -33.55
CA TRP A 26 -17.18 -4.13 -33.00
C TRP A 26 -15.82 -3.45 -32.78
N TRP A 27 -15.16 -3.10 -33.89
CA TRP A 27 -13.77 -2.64 -33.91
C TRP A 27 -13.54 -1.36 -33.09
N ILE A 28 -14.47 -0.39 -33.17
CA ILE A 28 -14.34 0.87 -32.42
C ILE A 28 -14.46 0.62 -30.91
N PRO A 29 -15.50 -0.04 -30.36
CA PRO A 29 -15.53 -0.43 -28.95
C PRO A 29 -14.32 -1.27 -28.52
N ALA A 30 -13.85 -2.21 -29.35
CA ALA A 30 -12.68 -3.03 -29.05
C ALA A 30 -11.41 -2.18 -28.93
N ALA A 31 -11.20 -1.21 -29.83
CA ALA A 31 -10.07 -0.30 -29.79
C ALA A 31 -10.09 0.60 -28.55
N VAL A 32 -11.25 1.05 -28.10
CA VAL A 32 -11.42 1.82 -26.85
C VAL A 32 -11.20 0.96 -25.61
N TRP A 33 -11.62 -0.32 -25.64
CA TRP A 33 -11.50 -1.23 -24.51
C TRP A 33 -10.09 -1.81 -24.32
N LEU A 34 -9.30 -1.90 -25.39
CA LEU A 34 -7.93 -2.45 -25.33
C LEU A 34 -7.04 -1.72 -24.32
N PRO A 35 -6.94 -0.38 -24.29
CA PRO A 35 -6.18 0.35 -23.28
C PRO A 35 -6.65 0.02 -21.84
N VAL A 36 -7.95 -0.16 -21.62
CA VAL A 36 -8.51 -0.56 -20.31
C VAL A 36 -8.01 -1.96 -19.92
N SER A 37 -8.04 -2.91 -20.86
CA SER A 37 -7.55 -4.28 -20.61
C SER A 37 -6.06 -4.31 -20.27
N LEU A 38 -5.26 -3.51 -20.96
CA LEU A 38 -3.83 -3.35 -20.66
C LEU A 38 -3.59 -2.67 -19.32
N TRP A 39 -4.37 -1.63 -18.99
CA TRP A 39 -4.29 -0.94 -17.72
C TRP A 39 -4.63 -1.85 -16.53
N VAL A 40 -5.62 -2.74 -16.65
CA VAL A 40 -5.96 -3.71 -15.61
C VAL A 40 -4.75 -4.60 -15.28
N ILE A 41 -4.01 -5.07 -16.30
CA ILE A 41 -2.77 -5.84 -16.07
C ILE A 41 -1.73 -4.96 -15.36
N ALA A 42 -1.54 -3.73 -15.83
CA ALA A 42 -0.59 -2.79 -15.27
C ALA A 42 -0.93 -2.43 -13.80
N PHE A 43 -2.21 -2.30 -13.46
CA PHE A 43 -2.68 -2.01 -12.12
C PHE A 43 -2.32 -3.13 -11.13
N PHE A 44 -2.51 -4.39 -11.50
CA PHE A 44 -2.20 -5.54 -10.64
C PHE A 44 -0.76 -6.04 -10.75
N ARG A 45 0.16 -5.27 -11.35
CA ARG A 45 1.56 -5.66 -11.43
C ARG A 45 2.21 -5.73 -10.05
N ASP A 46 3.03 -6.76 -9.84
CA ASP A 46 3.86 -6.95 -8.65
C ASP A 46 5.33 -7.11 -9.08
N PRO A 47 6.05 -6.01 -9.29
CA PRO A 47 7.44 -6.06 -9.70
C PRO A 47 8.34 -6.55 -8.57
N VAL A 48 9.38 -7.28 -8.93
CA VAL A 48 10.49 -7.58 -8.00
C VAL A 48 11.13 -6.26 -7.58
N ARG A 49 11.41 -6.12 -6.28
CA ARG A 49 11.96 -4.90 -5.69
C ARG A 49 13.33 -5.17 -5.08
N GLU A 50 14.33 -4.64 -5.71
CA GLU A 50 15.69 -4.60 -5.18
C GLU A 50 15.97 -3.21 -4.63
N GLY A 51 16.66 -3.14 -3.47
CA GLY A 51 16.93 -1.86 -2.79
C GLY A 51 17.67 -2.10 -1.47
N PRO A 52 17.90 -1.04 -0.69
CA PRO A 52 18.60 -1.13 0.59
C PRO A 52 17.86 -2.05 1.56
N ARG A 53 18.62 -2.75 2.41
CA ARG A 53 18.11 -3.62 3.47
C ARG A 53 18.91 -3.38 4.74
N GLY A 54 18.30 -3.65 5.86
CA GLY A 54 18.94 -3.56 7.17
C GLY A 54 17.94 -3.20 8.27
N ASP A 55 18.19 -3.69 9.47
CA ASP A 55 17.30 -3.51 10.63
C ASP A 55 17.15 -2.05 11.06
N HIS A 56 18.13 -1.22 10.72
CA HIS A 56 18.12 0.22 11.00
C HIS A 56 17.30 1.02 9.98
N LEU A 57 16.81 0.41 8.90
CA LEU A 57 16.06 1.10 7.85
C LEU A 57 14.58 0.81 7.93
N VAL A 58 13.77 1.85 7.77
CA VAL A 58 12.33 1.76 7.55
C VAL A 58 12.06 2.11 6.08
N LEU A 59 11.62 1.13 5.32
CA LEU A 59 11.35 1.28 3.89
C LEU A 59 9.93 1.77 3.63
N ALA A 60 9.72 2.44 2.51
CA ALA A 60 8.37 2.77 2.06
C ALA A 60 7.56 1.49 1.83
N PRO A 61 6.35 1.38 2.40
CA PRO A 61 5.47 0.23 2.17
C PRO A 61 4.72 0.31 0.85
N ALA A 62 4.71 1.47 0.18
CA ALA A 62 3.91 1.73 -1.00
C ALA A 62 4.64 2.59 -2.03
N ASP A 63 4.27 2.42 -3.30
CA ASP A 63 4.55 3.39 -4.37
C ASP A 63 3.58 4.55 -4.24
N GLY A 64 4.04 5.78 -4.43
CA GLY A 64 3.15 6.92 -4.40
C GLY A 64 3.83 8.25 -4.10
N LYS A 65 3.04 9.20 -3.65
CA LYS A 65 3.49 10.54 -3.24
C LYS A 65 3.28 10.72 -1.74
N VAL A 66 4.30 11.18 -1.04
CA VAL A 66 4.17 11.60 0.36
C VAL A 66 3.26 12.83 0.41
N VAL A 67 2.14 12.73 1.09
CA VAL A 67 1.14 13.80 1.20
C VAL A 67 1.15 14.46 2.59
N SER A 68 1.77 13.82 3.57
CA SER A 68 1.89 14.40 4.91
C SER A 68 3.00 13.70 5.70
N VAL A 69 3.73 14.46 6.50
CA VAL A 69 4.69 13.99 7.51
C VAL A 69 4.44 14.81 8.77
N ILE A 70 3.78 14.21 9.77
CA ILE A 70 3.34 14.94 10.95
C ILE A 70 3.65 14.19 12.25
N PRO A 71 4.03 14.91 13.32
CA PRO A 71 4.10 14.34 14.65
C PRO A 71 2.68 14.06 15.16
N ILE A 72 2.49 12.91 15.79
CA ILE A 72 1.23 12.50 16.41
C ILE A 72 1.50 11.74 17.71
N HIS A 73 0.45 11.44 18.46
CA HIS A 73 0.46 10.41 19.50
C HIS A 73 -0.28 9.18 18.96
N GLU A 74 0.40 8.04 18.87
CA GLU A 74 -0.20 6.79 18.39
C GLU A 74 -0.51 5.89 19.61
N ASN A 75 -1.80 5.63 19.83
CA ASN A 75 -2.29 4.96 21.04
C ASN A 75 -2.54 3.46 20.86
N ASP A 76 -2.79 3.01 19.62
CA ASP A 76 -3.31 1.66 19.39
C ASP A 76 -2.22 0.58 19.54
N TYR A 77 -0.97 0.89 19.15
CA TYR A 77 0.10 -0.08 19.12
C TYR A 77 1.47 0.45 19.61
N LEU A 78 1.87 1.65 19.17
CA LEU A 78 3.15 2.23 19.60
C LEU A 78 3.07 2.72 21.05
N GLY A 79 1.92 3.21 21.47
CA GLY A 79 1.67 3.67 22.83
C GLY A 79 2.41 4.95 23.20
N GLY A 80 2.69 5.84 22.24
CA GLY A 80 3.49 7.01 22.51
C GLY A 80 3.63 7.99 21.35
N PRO A 81 4.56 8.99 21.53
CA PRO A 81 4.88 9.95 20.47
C PRO A 81 5.43 9.25 19.23
N ALA A 82 4.91 9.62 18.07
CA ALA A 82 5.25 9.03 16.78
C ALA A 82 5.28 10.08 15.68
N VAL A 83 5.85 9.72 14.54
CA VAL A 83 5.72 10.45 13.28
C VAL A 83 4.92 9.60 12.32
N ARG A 84 3.84 10.16 11.76
CA ARG A 84 3.06 9.56 10.70
C ARG A 84 3.53 10.08 9.35
N ILE A 85 3.90 9.16 8.46
CA ILE A 85 4.26 9.41 7.07
C ILE A 85 3.14 8.84 6.22
N SER A 86 2.43 9.69 5.47
CA SER A 86 1.28 9.31 4.65
C SER A 86 1.66 9.29 3.17
N ILE A 87 1.45 8.16 2.51
CA ILE A 87 1.80 7.94 1.10
C ILE A 87 0.50 7.70 0.33
N PHE A 88 0.15 8.61 -0.57
CA PHE A 88 -1.00 8.49 -1.47
C PHE A 88 -0.61 7.75 -2.75
N MET A 89 -1.39 6.75 -3.12
CA MET A 89 -1.22 5.90 -4.29
C MET A 89 -2.29 6.26 -5.32
N ASN A 90 -1.89 6.77 -6.48
CA ASN A 90 -2.81 7.00 -7.58
C ASN A 90 -3.02 5.71 -8.39
N VAL A 91 -4.02 5.68 -9.26
CA VAL A 91 -4.41 4.49 -10.04
C VAL A 91 -3.36 3.95 -11.02
N PHE A 92 -2.26 4.65 -11.22
CA PHE A 92 -1.12 4.23 -12.05
C PHE A 92 0.07 3.73 -11.23
N ASP A 93 0.07 3.95 -9.92
CA ASP A 93 1.10 3.44 -9.02
C ASP A 93 0.95 1.92 -8.82
N VAL A 94 1.97 1.24 -8.28
CA VAL A 94 1.88 -0.17 -7.89
C VAL A 94 1.11 -0.26 -6.57
N HIS A 95 0.04 -1.06 -6.55
CA HIS A 95 -0.84 -1.16 -5.39
C HIS A 95 -0.49 -2.30 -4.41
N VAL A 96 0.52 -3.09 -4.73
CA VAL A 96 1.07 -4.09 -3.80
C VAL A 96 1.88 -3.37 -2.73
N ASN A 97 1.51 -3.57 -1.47
CA ASN A 97 2.20 -3.04 -0.31
C ASN A 97 3.21 -4.05 0.23
N ARG A 98 4.28 -3.53 0.85
CA ARG A 98 5.39 -4.33 1.37
C ARG A 98 5.74 -3.94 2.79
N TYR A 99 6.25 -4.90 3.56
CA TYR A 99 6.68 -4.65 4.92
C TYR A 99 7.88 -3.69 4.97
N PRO A 100 7.81 -2.61 5.78
CA PRO A 100 8.88 -1.62 5.88
C PRO A 100 10.13 -2.12 6.58
N THR A 101 9.96 -3.05 7.51
CA THR A 101 11.00 -3.71 8.30
C THR A 101 10.72 -5.21 8.36
N ARG A 102 11.72 -6.03 8.71
CA ARG A 102 11.45 -7.38 9.18
C ARG A 102 10.93 -7.36 10.61
N GLY A 103 10.20 -8.38 11.00
CA GLY A 103 9.73 -8.52 12.38
C GLY A 103 8.58 -9.49 12.48
N ARG A 104 7.96 -9.53 13.66
CA ARG A 104 6.77 -10.31 13.89
C ARG A 104 5.53 -9.42 13.82
N VAL A 105 4.48 -9.89 13.19
CA VAL A 105 3.17 -9.22 13.22
C VAL A 105 2.62 -9.32 14.63
N GLY A 106 2.75 -8.25 15.41
CA GLY A 106 2.33 -8.18 16.81
C GLY A 106 0.94 -7.58 17.02
N TYR A 107 0.36 -6.99 15.98
CA TYR A 107 -0.95 -6.34 16.07
C TYR A 107 -1.67 -6.33 14.72
N ARG A 108 -2.97 -6.60 14.76
CA ARG A 108 -3.87 -6.49 13.61
C ARG A 108 -5.19 -5.85 14.03
N ALA A 109 -5.58 -4.82 13.31
CA ALA A 109 -6.92 -4.25 13.48
C ALA A 109 -7.52 -3.96 12.10
N TYR A 110 -8.81 -4.22 11.98
CA TYR A 110 -9.60 -3.88 10.80
C TYR A 110 -10.78 -3.02 11.23
N LEU A 111 -10.88 -1.84 10.66
CA LEU A 111 -12.00 -0.92 10.88
C LEU A 111 -12.82 -0.81 9.59
N LYS A 112 -14.06 -1.27 9.65
CA LYS A 112 -15.02 -1.05 8.58
C LYS A 112 -15.44 0.42 8.61
N GLY A 113 -15.13 1.14 7.54
CA GLY A 113 -15.38 2.58 7.44
C GLY A 113 -16.16 2.97 6.19
N LYS A 114 -16.18 4.27 5.93
CA LYS A 114 -16.73 4.86 4.70
C LYS A 114 -15.71 4.73 3.56
N PHE A 115 -16.14 5.01 2.35
CA PHE A 115 -15.29 5.03 1.15
C PHE A 115 -15.19 6.48 0.63
N GLY A 116 -14.50 7.35 1.38
CA GLY A 116 -14.19 8.72 0.98
C GLY A 116 -12.86 8.80 0.20
N HIS A 117 -12.55 9.97 -0.35
CA HIS A 117 -11.25 10.22 -0.99
C HIS A 117 -10.11 9.99 0.00
N ALA A 118 -9.07 9.23 -0.38
CA ALA A 118 -8.02 8.79 0.56
C ALA A 118 -6.95 9.86 0.87
N ALA A 119 -6.82 10.91 0.06
CA ALA A 119 -5.79 11.93 0.25
C ALA A 119 -6.02 12.87 1.46
N PRO A 120 -7.26 13.33 1.79
CA PRO A 120 -7.49 14.20 2.94
C PRO A 120 -7.18 13.52 4.29
N GLU A 121 -6.87 14.34 5.30
CA GLU A 121 -6.61 13.92 6.68
C GLU A 121 -7.76 13.07 7.26
N LYS A 122 -9.01 13.45 6.99
CA LYS A 122 -10.22 12.74 7.43
C LYS A 122 -10.29 11.28 6.98
N ALA A 123 -9.59 10.91 5.91
CA ALA A 123 -9.54 9.52 5.45
C ALA A 123 -8.94 8.58 6.51
N SER A 124 -8.03 9.07 7.35
CA SER A 124 -7.42 8.29 8.44
C SER A 124 -8.38 7.92 9.56
N THR A 125 -9.56 8.54 9.64
CA THR A 125 -10.54 8.32 10.71
C THR A 125 -11.87 7.78 10.20
N GLU A 126 -12.23 8.03 8.95
CA GLU A 126 -13.56 7.69 8.43
C GLU A 126 -13.56 6.53 7.42
N ASN A 127 -12.46 6.29 6.69
CA ASN A 127 -12.40 5.28 5.65
C ASN A 127 -12.11 3.89 6.22
N GLU A 128 -12.50 2.87 5.45
CA GLU A 128 -12.10 1.48 5.71
C GLU A 128 -10.57 1.37 5.80
N GLN A 129 -10.08 0.70 6.83
CA GLN A 129 -8.66 0.59 7.09
C GLN A 129 -8.26 -0.75 7.70
N SER A 130 -7.04 -1.15 7.40
CA SER A 130 -6.38 -2.32 8.01
C SER A 130 -5.04 -1.89 8.58
N SER A 131 -4.86 -2.07 9.88
CA SER A 131 -3.63 -1.75 10.61
C SER A 131 -2.84 -3.02 10.89
N VAL A 132 -1.52 -2.95 10.67
CA VAL A 132 -0.56 -4.02 10.94
C VAL A 132 0.57 -3.45 11.77
N GLY A 133 0.71 -3.91 13.00
CA GLY A 133 1.84 -3.58 13.88
C GLY A 133 2.94 -4.62 13.76
N LEU A 134 4.17 -4.16 13.71
CA LEU A 134 5.37 -4.98 13.59
C LEU A 134 6.26 -4.81 14.82
N ASP A 135 6.53 -5.88 15.52
CA ASP A 135 7.60 -5.97 16.51
C ASP A 135 8.91 -6.24 15.75
N SER A 136 9.63 -5.17 15.40
CA SER A 136 10.91 -5.27 14.68
C SER A 136 12.08 -5.36 15.68
N PRO A 137 13.29 -5.78 15.23
CA PRO A 137 14.48 -5.87 16.12
C PRO A 137 14.89 -4.54 16.77
N ARG A 138 14.50 -3.40 16.17
CA ARG A 138 14.83 -2.06 16.66
C ARG A 138 13.69 -1.37 17.40
N GLY A 139 12.47 -1.89 17.31
CA GLY A 139 11.28 -1.30 17.92
C GLY A 139 10.02 -1.50 17.10
N ARG A 140 8.92 -0.97 17.59
CA ARG A 140 7.62 -1.14 16.97
C ARG A 140 7.39 -0.17 15.80
N ILE A 141 6.77 -0.67 14.75
CA ILE A 141 6.32 0.11 13.59
C ILE A 141 4.86 -0.25 13.32
N LEU A 142 4.02 0.74 13.02
CA LEU A 142 2.64 0.49 12.60
C LEU A 142 2.48 0.91 11.14
N VAL A 143 1.85 0.06 10.33
CA VAL A 143 1.45 0.36 8.95
C VAL A 143 -0.07 0.29 8.87
N ARG A 144 -0.70 1.33 8.33
CA ARG A 144 -2.14 1.40 8.15
C ARG A 144 -2.48 1.56 6.68
N GLN A 145 -3.14 0.57 6.12
CA GLN A 145 -3.71 0.61 4.78
C GLN A 145 -5.09 1.28 4.84
N ILE A 146 -5.34 2.27 4.00
CA ILE A 146 -6.56 3.06 4.00
C ILE A 146 -7.17 3.02 2.60
N ALA A 147 -8.41 2.55 2.51
CA ALA A 147 -9.14 2.49 1.26
C ALA A 147 -9.61 3.88 0.81
N GLY A 148 -9.55 4.14 -0.50
CA GLY A 148 -10.11 5.34 -1.11
C GLY A 148 -11.56 5.16 -1.59
N SER A 149 -12.11 6.18 -2.26
CA SER A 149 -13.52 6.21 -2.71
C SER A 149 -13.88 5.11 -3.72
N VAL A 150 -12.93 4.63 -4.49
CA VAL A 150 -13.12 3.55 -5.47
C VAL A 150 -12.65 2.22 -4.90
N ALA A 151 -11.79 2.25 -3.88
CA ALA A 151 -11.29 1.07 -3.20
C ALA A 151 -12.41 0.42 -2.37
N ARG A 152 -12.66 -0.86 -2.62
CA ARG A 152 -13.68 -1.61 -1.87
C ARG A 152 -13.11 -2.84 -1.17
N ARG A 153 -11.79 -3.01 -1.17
CA ARG A 153 -11.17 -4.15 -0.49
C ARG A 153 -9.69 -3.90 -0.20
N ILE A 154 -9.35 -4.04 1.06
CA ILE A 154 -7.98 -4.16 1.54
C ILE A 154 -7.69 -5.65 1.71
N VAL A 155 -6.59 -6.11 1.13
CA VAL A 155 -6.04 -7.45 1.35
C VAL A 155 -4.79 -7.29 2.19
N THR A 156 -4.71 -8.04 3.27
CA THR A 156 -3.53 -8.11 4.14
C THR A 156 -3.17 -9.58 4.35
N ASP A 157 -1.97 -9.97 3.96
CA ASP A 157 -1.60 -11.37 3.74
C ASP A 157 -1.36 -12.17 5.03
N HIS A 158 -0.83 -11.53 6.08
CA HIS A 158 -0.36 -12.23 7.29
C HIS A 158 -1.21 -11.91 8.51
N SER A 159 -1.39 -12.90 9.37
CA SER A 159 -2.06 -12.79 10.67
C SER A 159 -1.07 -12.45 11.78
N GLU A 160 -1.59 -12.07 12.95
CA GLU A 160 -0.78 -11.92 14.16
C GLU A 160 0.02 -13.20 14.46
N GLY A 161 1.22 -12.99 14.97
CA GLY A 161 2.16 -14.06 15.29
C GLY A 161 3.05 -14.50 14.12
N THR A 162 2.80 -14.05 12.88
CA THR A 162 3.61 -14.41 11.72
C THR A 162 4.90 -13.60 11.69
N ASP A 163 6.04 -14.26 11.44
CA ASP A 163 7.30 -13.60 11.17
C ASP A 163 7.37 -13.20 9.68
N VAL A 164 7.78 -11.96 9.41
CA VAL A 164 7.81 -11.38 8.06
C VAL A 164 9.17 -10.77 7.76
N GLY A 165 9.57 -10.85 6.49
CA GLY A 165 10.80 -10.27 5.99
C GLY A 165 10.63 -8.79 5.61
N GLN A 166 11.74 -8.02 5.70
CA GLN A 166 11.77 -6.66 5.13
C GLN A 166 11.56 -6.71 3.62
N ALA A 167 10.67 -5.85 3.10
CA ALA A 167 10.26 -5.82 1.70
C ALA A 167 9.39 -7.01 1.23
N GLU A 168 9.07 -7.95 2.10
CA GLU A 168 8.09 -8.98 1.83
C GLU A 168 6.72 -8.36 1.53
N ARG A 169 5.91 -9.03 0.73
CA ARG A 169 4.57 -8.58 0.40
C ARG A 169 3.71 -8.54 1.67
N MET A 170 3.07 -7.39 1.91
CA MET A 170 2.15 -7.19 3.03
C MET A 170 0.69 -7.36 2.61
N GLY A 171 0.41 -7.06 1.35
CA GLY A 171 -0.94 -7.10 0.81
C GLY A 171 -1.16 -6.17 -0.35
N LEU A 172 -2.42 -5.80 -0.60
CA LEU A 172 -2.81 -4.94 -1.71
C LEU A 172 -4.08 -4.15 -1.36
N ILE A 173 -4.17 -2.91 -1.83
CA ILE A 173 -5.38 -2.09 -1.76
C ILE A 173 -5.87 -1.85 -3.17
N ARG A 174 -7.18 -2.08 -3.45
CA ARG A 174 -7.74 -1.89 -4.79
C ARG A 174 -8.20 -0.45 -5.00
N PHE A 175 -7.71 0.21 -6.06
CA PHE A 175 -8.16 1.49 -6.63
C PHE A 175 -8.11 2.72 -5.71
N GLY A 176 -7.05 3.54 -5.86
CA GLY A 176 -6.87 4.82 -5.20
C GLY A 176 -6.87 4.71 -3.67
N SER A 177 -5.72 4.78 -3.06
CA SER A 177 -5.53 4.41 -1.67
C SER A 177 -4.44 5.23 -1.01
N ARG A 178 -4.31 5.07 0.29
CA ARG A 178 -3.25 5.68 1.08
C ARG A 178 -2.66 4.63 2.04
N VAL A 179 -1.37 4.71 2.26
CA VAL A 179 -0.70 3.92 3.31
C VAL A 179 -0.02 4.89 4.27
N ASP A 180 -0.34 4.76 5.54
CA ASP A 180 0.30 5.50 6.62
C ASP A 180 1.32 4.60 7.32
N VAL A 181 2.53 5.11 7.51
CA VAL A 181 3.57 4.49 8.33
C VAL A 181 3.74 5.32 9.58
N PHE A 182 3.66 4.69 10.72
CA PHE A 182 3.88 5.29 12.02
C PHE A 182 5.19 4.76 12.58
N VAL A 183 6.12 5.66 12.82
CA VAL A 183 7.42 5.35 13.42
C VAL A 183 7.54 6.06 14.77
N PRO A 184 8.21 5.48 15.78
CA PRO A 184 8.44 6.17 17.04
C PRO A 184 9.12 7.52 16.84
N ALA A 185 8.80 8.50 17.68
CA ALA A 185 9.50 9.77 17.69
C ALA A 185 11.00 9.53 18.00
N GLY A 186 11.88 10.29 17.33
CA GLY A 186 13.34 10.16 17.49
C GLY A 186 14.04 9.42 16.35
N LEU A 187 13.31 8.78 15.42
CA LEU A 187 13.90 8.29 14.17
C LEU A 187 14.24 9.48 13.26
N ALA A 188 15.34 9.36 12.50
CA ALA A 188 15.64 10.28 11.42
C ALA A 188 14.62 10.05 10.28
N ILE A 189 13.80 11.05 9.98
CA ILE A 189 12.86 11.03 8.86
C ILE A 189 13.60 11.49 7.60
N LEU A 190 13.58 10.67 6.55
CA LEU A 190 14.36 10.86 5.32
C LEU A 190 13.52 11.30 4.12
N VAL A 191 12.24 11.54 4.34
CA VAL A 191 11.29 12.01 3.31
C VAL A 191 10.50 13.21 3.80
N LYS A 192 10.02 14.01 2.87
CA LYS A 192 9.16 15.17 3.13
C LYS A 192 7.92 15.12 2.23
N GLU A 193 6.94 15.96 2.56
CA GLU A 193 5.76 16.15 1.70
C GLU A 193 6.17 16.53 0.27
N GLY A 194 5.54 15.91 -0.69
CA GLY A 194 5.83 16.07 -2.12
C GLY A 194 6.75 15.00 -2.71
N ASP A 195 7.55 14.32 -1.91
CA ASP A 195 8.47 13.29 -2.38
C ASP A 195 7.74 12.08 -2.98
N ARG A 196 8.38 11.44 -3.96
CA ARG A 196 7.91 10.18 -4.55
C ARG A 196 8.58 9.00 -3.87
N THR A 197 7.78 7.99 -3.51
CA THR A 197 8.26 6.74 -2.93
C THR A 197 8.08 5.57 -3.87
N ARG A 198 8.94 4.56 -3.70
CA ARG A 198 8.81 3.22 -4.28
C ARG A 198 8.88 2.18 -3.16
N ALA A 199 7.86 1.34 -3.08
CA ALA A 199 7.78 0.27 -2.08
C ALA A 199 9.06 -0.56 -2.04
N ALA A 200 9.59 -0.82 -0.84
CA ALA A 200 10.79 -1.61 -0.61
C ALA A 200 12.10 -1.05 -1.20
N GLN A 201 12.10 0.17 -1.77
CA GLN A 201 13.28 0.80 -2.36
C GLN A 201 13.61 2.15 -1.70
N THR A 202 12.60 2.97 -1.42
CA THR A 202 12.80 4.26 -0.76
C THR A 202 12.92 4.04 0.76
N VAL A 203 13.96 4.60 1.37
CA VAL A 203 14.08 4.67 2.84
C VAL A 203 13.27 5.88 3.31
N VAL A 204 12.28 5.68 4.19
CA VAL A 204 11.43 6.76 4.70
C VAL A 204 11.85 7.23 6.08
N ALA A 205 12.47 6.35 6.88
CA ALA A 205 13.02 6.68 8.17
C ALA A 205 14.18 5.75 8.54
N GLN A 206 14.98 6.16 9.52
CA GLN A 206 16.14 5.39 9.97
C GLN A 206 16.27 5.48 11.50
N TRP A 207 16.55 4.33 12.11
CA TRP A 207 16.97 4.24 13.51
C TRP A 207 18.39 4.79 13.67
N SER A 208 18.63 5.50 14.73
CA SER A 208 19.97 5.94 15.14
C SER A 208 20.87 4.80 15.54
#